data_7b30ac0b3e26fac3ce1ce7aa92c85020
#
_entry.id   7b30ac0b3e26fac3ce1ce7aa92c85020
#
_cell.length_a   1.000
_cell.length_b   1.000
_cell.length_c   1.000
_cell.angle_alpha   90.00
_cell.angle_beta   90.00
_cell.angle_gamma   90.00
#
_symmetry.space_group_name_H-M   'P 1'
#
loop_
_entity.id
_entity.type
_entity.pdbx_description
1 polymer ?
#
loop_
_entity_poly.entity_id
_entity_poly.type
_entity_poly.pdbx_seq_one_letter_code
_entity_poly.pdbx_strand_id
1 'polypeptide(L)'
;MIGRDRAYAVTRRKDIAKQRLVWRLCQRYPRAARRLIRHLNAKQLAAGYPADEHFKPVYNPWDQRLCAVPDADMFKAIRDGRASVVTEAIDTFTENGIRLQS
;
A
#
# COMPACT_ATOMS: atom_id res chain seq x y z
N MET A 1 25.10 26.16 7.66
CA MET A 1 23.83 25.70 8.25
C MET A 1 22.68 26.21 7.40
N ILE A 2 21.81 25.33 6.92
CA ILE A 2 20.65 25.71 6.11
C ILE A 2 19.55 26.19 7.05
N GLY A 3 19.02 27.41 6.80
CA GLY A 3 17.89 27.92 7.57
C GLY A 3 16.68 26.99 7.51
N ARG A 4 15.86 26.98 8.58
CA ARG A 4 14.70 26.09 8.75
C ARG A 4 13.75 26.13 7.55
N ASP A 5 13.47 27.32 7.02
CA ASP A 5 12.58 27.54 5.89
C ASP A 5 13.15 26.99 4.58
N ARG A 6 14.46 27.11 4.38
CA ARG A 6 15.14 26.52 3.23
C ARG A 6 15.16 25.00 3.28
N ALA A 7 15.43 24.42 4.47
CA ALA A 7 15.38 22.99 4.67
C ALA A 7 14.00 22.43 4.35
N TYR A 8 12.96 23.09 4.85
CA TYR A 8 11.57 22.72 4.55
C TYR A 8 11.26 22.78 3.03
N ALA A 9 11.63 23.88 2.38
CA ALA A 9 11.38 24.06 0.95
C ALA A 9 12.11 23.02 0.09
N VAL A 10 13.35 22.68 0.43
CA VAL A 10 14.15 21.64 -0.25
C VAL A 10 13.53 20.27 -0.08
N THR A 11 13.20 19.90 1.15
CA THR A 11 12.56 18.62 1.45
C THR A 11 11.23 18.47 0.72
N ARG A 12 10.38 19.50 0.77
CA ARG A 12 9.10 19.51 0.06
C ARG A 12 9.26 19.33 -1.44
N ARG A 13 10.18 20.05 -2.08
CA ARG A 13 10.45 19.91 -3.51
C ARG A 13 10.95 18.52 -3.88
N LYS A 14 11.85 17.98 -3.06
CA LYS A 14 12.37 16.61 -3.21
C LYS A 14 11.24 15.57 -3.12
N ASP A 15 10.37 15.69 -2.13
CA ASP A 15 9.26 14.75 -1.95
C ASP A 15 8.25 14.83 -3.10
N ILE A 16 7.91 16.04 -3.54
CA ILE A 16 7.04 16.24 -4.71
C ILE A 16 7.65 15.62 -5.97
N ALA A 17 8.95 15.86 -6.22
CA ALA A 17 9.66 15.31 -7.37
C ALA A 17 9.68 13.77 -7.32
N LYS A 18 9.96 13.20 -6.16
CA LYS A 18 9.94 11.74 -5.94
C LYS A 18 8.56 11.15 -6.21
N GLN A 19 7.50 11.73 -5.67
CA GLN A 19 6.13 11.27 -5.89
C GLN A 19 5.73 11.35 -7.36
N ARG A 20 6.06 12.44 -8.05
CA ARG A 20 5.83 12.60 -9.50
C ARG A 20 6.56 11.55 -10.32
N LEU A 21 7.81 11.26 -9.96
CA LEU A 21 8.60 10.23 -10.63
C LEU A 21 7.98 8.84 -10.45
N VAL A 22 7.62 8.48 -9.23
CA VAL A 22 6.94 7.21 -8.94
C VAL A 22 5.63 7.10 -9.72
N TRP A 23 4.82 8.15 -9.72
CA TRP A 23 3.58 8.18 -10.48
C TRP A 23 3.82 7.97 -11.98
N ARG A 24 4.78 8.69 -12.58
CA ARG A 24 5.13 8.55 -14.00
C ARG A 24 5.61 7.13 -14.33
N LEU A 25 6.43 6.53 -13.49
CA LEU A 25 6.90 5.16 -13.66
C LEU A 25 5.75 4.14 -13.58
N CYS A 26 4.83 4.32 -12.63
CA CYS A 26 3.65 3.49 -12.53
C CYS A 26 2.73 3.60 -13.75
N GLN A 27 2.56 4.80 -14.30
CA GLN A 27 1.77 5.03 -15.51
C GLN A 27 2.45 4.45 -16.77
N ARG A 28 3.77 4.59 -16.87
CA ARG A 28 4.52 4.13 -18.04
C ARG A 28 4.74 2.62 -18.05
N TYR A 29 4.95 2.02 -16.88
CA TYR A 29 5.25 0.60 -16.71
C TYR A 29 4.35 -0.06 -15.65
N PRO A 30 3.03 -0.09 -15.86
CA PRO A 30 2.09 -0.53 -14.84
C PRO A 30 2.28 -1.99 -14.40
N ARG A 31 2.61 -2.88 -15.35
CA ARG A 31 2.85 -4.30 -15.04
C ARG A 31 4.09 -4.52 -14.18
N ALA A 32 5.18 -3.80 -14.48
CA ALA A 32 6.42 -3.87 -13.71
C ALA A 32 6.24 -3.27 -12.32
N ALA A 33 5.58 -2.11 -12.21
CA ALA A 33 5.24 -1.47 -10.96
C ALA A 33 4.37 -2.38 -10.07
N ARG A 34 3.36 -3.01 -10.65
CA ARG A 34 2.47 -3.96 -9.97
C ARG A 34 3.25 -5.16 -9.40
N ARG A 35 4.14 -5.75 -10.19
CA ARG A 35 5.00 -6.86 -9.74
C ARG A 35 5.92 -6.44 -8.60
N LEU A 36 6.54 -5.26 -8.72
CA LEU A 36 7.42 -4.73 -7.69
C LEU A 36 6.68 -4.49 -6.37
N ILE A 37 5.53 -3.82 -6.41
CA ILE A 37 4.71 -3.56 -5.22
C ILE A 37 4.28 -4.86 -4.56
N ARG A 38 3.81 -5.84 -5.34
CA ARG A 38 3.46 -7.18 -4.81
C ARG A 38 4.64 -7.86 -4.14
N HIS A 39 5.80 -7.83 -4.78
CA HIS A 39 7.00 -8.44 -4.23
C HIS A 39 7.44 -7.77 -2.91
N LEU A 40 7.40 -6.43 -2.86
CA LEU A 40 7.74 -5.68 -1.65
C LEU A 40 6.74 -5.96 -0.51
N ASN A 41 5.46 -6.02 -0.81
CA ASN A 41 4.43 -6.36 0.17
C ASN A 41 4.61 -7.80 0.69
N ALA A 42 4.85 -8.76 -0.20
CA ALA A 42 5.06 -10.15 0.18
C ALA A 42 6.28 -10.34 1.09
N LYS A 43 7.35 -9.58 0.86
CA LYS A 43 8.53 -9.59 1.74
C LYS A 43 8.25 -9.10 3.16
N GLN A 44 7.26 -8.23 3.34
CA GLN A 44 6.89 -7.69 4.64
C GLN A 44 6.03 -8.68 5.46
N LEU A 45 5.46 -9.68 4.82
CA LEU A 45 4.56 -10.66 5.42
C LEU A 45 5.32 -11.92 5.85
N ALA A 46 4.72 -12.70 6.75
CA ALA A 46 5.28 -13.97 7.17
C ALA A 46 5.35 -14.97 6.01
N ALA A 47 6.30 -15.89 6.07
CA ALA A 47 6.40 -16.98 5.11
C ALA A 47 5.10 -17.80 5.08
N GLY A 48 4.58 -18.08 3.89
CA GLY A 48 3.33 -18.81 3.71
C GLY A 48 2.04 -17.99 3.83
N TYR A 49 2.16 -16.69 4.10
CA TYR A 49 0.98 -15.82 4.11
C TYR A 49 0.39 -15.68 2.69
N PRO A 50 -0.95 -15.77 2.52
CA PRO A 50 -1.60 -15.72 1.20
C PRO A 50 -1.63 -14.29 0.63
N ALA A 51 -0.45 -13.74 0.32
CA ALA A 51 -0.30 -12.37 -0.18
C ALA A 51 -1.03 -12.12 -1.50
N ASP A 52 -1.13 -13.13 -2.35
CA ASP A 52 -1.81 -13.00 -3.63
C ASP A 52 -3.34 -12.92 -3.49
N GLU A 53 -3.90 -13.48 -2.43
CA GLU A 53 -5.32 -13.35 -2.13
C GLU A 53 -5.68 -11.95 -1.64
N HIS A 54 -4.87 -11.39 -0.75
CA HIS A 54 -5.20 -10.16 -0.04
C HIS A 54 -4.55 -8.91 -0.63
N PHE A 55 -3.40 -9.04 -1.31
CA PHE A 55 -2.60 -7.90 -1.80
C PHE A 55 -2.33 -7.93 -3.31
N LYS A 56 -3.22 -8.56 -4.07
CA LYS A 56 -3.16 -8.58 -5.53
C LYS A 56 -4.42 -7.96 -6.13
N PRO A 57 -4.54 -6.65 -6.10
CA PRO A 57 -5.71 -5.98 -6.68
C PRO A 57 -5.79 -6.22 -8.19
N VAL A 58 -7.01 -6.20 -8.73
CA VAL A 58 -7.27 -6.38 -10.16
C VAL A 58 -6.90 -5.16 -11.01
N TYR A 59 -6.76 -4.00 -10.38
CA TYR A 59 -6.39 -2.75 -11.03
C TYR A 59 -4.88 -2.49 -10.98
N ASN A 60 -4.41 -1.59 -11.84
CA ASN A 60 -3.01 -1.17 -11.86
C ASN A 60 -2.74 -0.06 -10.81
N PRO A 61 -1.46 0.13 -10.40
CA PRO A 61 -1.10 1.23 -9.51
C PRO A 61 -1.58 2.58 -10.06
N TRP A 62 -2.21 3.37 -9.20
CA TRP A 62 -2.79 4.68 -9.51
C TRP A 62 -4.04 4.69 -10.40
N ASP A 63 -4.57 3.56 -10.83
CA ASP A 63 -5.93 3.50 -11.37
C ASP A 63 -6.96 3.82 -10.27
N GLN A 64 -6.63 3.43 -9.05
CA GLN A 64 -7.25 3.90 -7.83
C GLN A 64 -6.17 4.47 -6.90
N ARG A 65 -6.58 5.14 -5.84
CA ARG A 65 -5.66 5.78 -4.91
C ARG A 65 -4.68 4.77 -4.31
N LEU A 66 -3.39 5.08 -4.41
CA LEU A 66 -2.33 4.32 -3.77
C LEU A 66 -1.93 5.00 -2.46
N CYS A 67 -2.16 4.33 -1.35
CA CYS A 67 -1.80 4.81 -0.02
C CYS A 67 -0.60 4.05 0.52
N ALA A 68 0.35 4.77 1.10
CA ALA A 68 1.49 4.18 1.78
C ALA A 68 1.27 4.19 3.29
N VAL A 69 1.57 3.07 3.93
CA VAL A 69 1.56 2.97 5.40
C VAL A 69 2.98 3.23 5.91
N PRO A 70 3.20 4.26 6.75
CA PRO A 70 4.52 4.54 7.31
C PRO A 70 5.08 3.34 8.08
N ASP A 71 6.40 3.14 7.96
CA ASP A 71 7.16 2.12 8.71
C ASP A 71 6.65 0.67 8.58
N ALA A 72 5.82 0.40 7.57
CA ALA A 72 5.20 -0.91 7.36
C ALA A 72 4.40 -1.41 8.59
N ASP A 73 3.78 -0.53 9.34
CA ASP A 73 3.09 -0.85 10.60
C ASP A 73 1.96 -1.86 10.41
N MET A 74 1.20 -1.76 9.32
CA MET A 74 0.16 -2.73 9.00
C MET A 74 0.72 -4.14 8.81
N PHE A 75 1.82 -4.27 8.07
CA PHE A 75 2.46 -5.57 7.83
C PHE A 75 3.06 -6.15 9.11
N LYS A 76 3.62 -5.31 9.97
CA LYS A 76 4.11 -5.72 11.30
C LYS A 76 2.96 -6.27 12.16
N ALA A 77 1.82 -5.57 12.18
CA ALA A 77 0.64 -6.01 12.93
C ALA A 77 0.11 -7.37 12.42
N ILE A 78 0.10 -7.58 11.11
CA ILE A 78 -0.30 -8.86 10.51
C ILE A 78 0.68 -9.98 10.88
N ARG A 79 1.99 -9.74 10.80
CA ARG A 79 3.00 -10.72 11.19
C ARG A 79 2.92 -11.11 12.65
N ASP A 80 2.63 -10.15 13.52
CA ASP A 80 2.51 -10.36 14.97
C ASP A 80 1.17 -11.00 15.38
N GLY A 81 0.27 -11.25 14.44
CA GLY A 81 -1.05 -11.80 14.70
C GLY A 81 -2.05 -10.83 15.34
N ARG A 82 -1.72 -9.52 15.37
CA ARG A 82 -2.59 -8.47 15.94
C ARG A 82 -3.64 -7.95 14.96
N ALA A 83 -3.47 -8.23 13.68
CA ALA A 83 -4.39 -7.84 12.61
C ALA A 83 -4.53 -8.97 11.60
N SER A 84 -5.67 -9.04 10.96
CA SER A 84 -5.94 -9.95 9.85
C SER A 84 -6.65 -9.24 8.72
N VAL A 85 -6.56 -9.78 7.52
CA VAL A 85 -7.22 -9.26 6.32
C VAL A 85 -8.24 -10.27 5.85
N VAL A 86 -9.44 -9.80 5.56
CA VAL A 86 -10.51 -10.58 4.93
C VAL A 86 -10.80 -9.96 3.56
N THR A 87 -10.66 -10.75 2.52
CA THR A 87 -10.90 -10.33 1.13
C THR A 87 -12.18 -10.99 0.63
N GLU A 88 -13.28 -10.27 0.77
CA GLU A 88 -14.60 -10.74 0.38
C GLU A 88 -15.51 -9.54 0.09
N ALA A 89 -16.54 -9.74 -0.71
CA ALA A 89 -17.55 -8.72 -0.93
C ALA A 89 -18.47 -8.58 0.29
N ILE A 90 -18.81 -7.36 0.62
CA ILE A 90 -19.71 -7.03 1.73
C ILE A 90 -21.15 -7.25 1.25
N ASP A 91 -21.92 -8.05 2.03
CA ASP A 91 -23.36 -8.21 1.82
C ASP A 91 -24.13 -7.08 2.52
N THR A 92 -23.98 -6.96 3.83
CA THR A 92 -24.67 -5.94 4.63
C THR A 92 -23.93 -5.66 5.94
N PHE A 93 -24.26 -4.53 6.56
CA PHE A 93 -23.84 -4.20 7.91
C PHE A 93 -24.88 -4.73 8.92
N THR A 94 -24.40 -5.25 10.05
CA THR A 94 -25.21 -5.74 11.15
C THR A 94 -24.92 -4.94 12.41
N GLU A 95 -25.73 -5.13 13.47
CA GLU A 95 -25.50 -4.44 14.74
C GLU A 95 -24.13 -4.77 15.36
N ASN A 96 -23.59 -5.94 15.11
CA ASN A 96 -22.34 -6.43 15.71
C ASN A 96 -21.17 -6.52 14.73
N GLY A 97 -21.36 -6.12 13.47
CA GLY A 97 -20.29 -6.22 12.48
C GLY A 97 -20.74 -6.13 11.04
N ILE A 98 -20.06 -6.88 10.19
CA ILE A 98 -20.26 -6.89 8.75
C ILE A 98 -20.50 -8.32 8.28
N ARG A 99 -21.60 -8.55 7.55
CA ARG A 99 -21.83 -9.81 6.85
C ARG A 99 -21.17 -9.79 5.50
N LEU A 100 -20.45 -10.86 5.18
CA LEU A 100 -19.81 -11.07 3.88
C LEU A 100 -20.70 -11.96 2.99
N GLN A 101 -20.45 -11.94 1.69
CA GLN A 101 -21.21 -12.72 0.71
C GLN A 101 -20.90 -14.23 0.74
N SER A 102 -19.78 -14.58 1.34
CA SER A 102 -19.40 -15.99 1.50
C SER A 102 -20.09 -16.67 2.67
#